data_ed171434645e14231f88a573fa4656c2
#
_entry.id   ed171434645e14231f88a573fa4656c2
#
_cell.length_a   1.000
_cell.length_b   1.000
_cell.length_c   1.000
_cell.angle_alpha   90.00
_cell.angle_beta   90.00
_cell.angle_gamma   90.00
#
_symmetry.space_group_name_H-M   'P 1'
#
loop_
_entity.id
_entity.type
_entity.pdbx_description
1 polymer ?
#
loop_
_entity_poly.entity_id
_entity_poly.type
_entity_poly.pdbx_seq_one_letter_code
_entity_poly.pdbx_strand_id
1 'polypeptide(L)'
;MARKRRRSIGDRVLLLVILVALVWAFAPGVGWDLLGLRSRLGWPPMRSGEALSSLPDTEAARQLRELAVRSADEASVVPDYDRQAFGQRWADTDHNGCDTRNDILARDLARPTFKPGTRDCVVLTGTLAEPYTGTTIQFQRGDKSSALVQIDHVVALADAWRSGAWQWDAQRRQEFANDPENLLAVDGAANEDKSASSADQWLPPNAAFRCDYVKRQIAVKYAYGLSVTQAEQDAMATQLTTCSNDP
;
A
#
# COMPACT_ATOMS: atom_id res chain seq x y z
N MET A 1 7.80 -55.96 -29.09
CA MET A 1 6.60 -55.17 -29.44
C MET A 1 6.07 -54.47 -28.19
N ALA A 2 6.28 -53.16 -28.04
CA ALA A 2 5.87 -52.38 -26.87
C ALA A 2 4.42 -51.93 -27.03
N ARG A 3 3.56 -52.40 -26.16
CA ARG A 3 2.10 -52.11 -26.16
C ARG A 3 1.87 -50.68 -25.66
N LYS A 4 1.55 -49.75 -26.54
CA LYS A 4 1.23 -48.36 -26.25
C LYS A 4 -0.07 -48.30 -25.44
N ARG A 5 0.06 -48.09 -24.10
CA ARG A 5 -1.10 -47.97 -23.18
C ARG A 5 -1.87 -46.70 -23.53
N ARG A 6 -3.08 -46.79 -24.06
CA ARG A 6 -3.98 -45.64 -24.26
C ARG A 6 -4.38 -45.11 -22.87
N ARG A 7 -4.02 -43.87 -22.59
CA ARG A 7 -4.47 -43.18 -21.35
C ARG A 7 -5.99 -43.08 -21.37
N SER A 8 -6.61 -43.46 -20.28
CA SER A 8 -8.08 -43.41 -20.11
C SER A 8 -8.53 -41.94 -20.04
N ILE A 9 -9.83 -41.71 -20.29
CA ILE A 9 -10.44 -40.37 -20.13
C ILE A 9 -10.21 -39.84 -18.71
N GLY A 10 -10.29 -40.73 -17.71
CA GLY A 10 -10.01 -40.40 -16.31
C GLY A 10 -8.59 -39.87 -16.08
N ASP A 11 -7.56 -40.48 -16.74
CA ASP A 11 -6.17 -40.01 -16.61
C ASP A 11 -5.97 -38.62 -17.22
N ARG A 12 -6.73 -38.28 -18.26
CA ARG A 12 -6.67 -36.95 -18.90
C ARG A 12 -7.36 -35.89 -18.02
N VAL A 13 -8.47 -36.23 -17.39
CA VAL A 13 -9.18 -35.32 -16.47
C VAL A 13 -8.32 -35.07 -15.23
N LEU A 14 -7.72 -36.12 -14.65
CA LEU A 14 -6.84 -35.98 -13.50
C LEU A 14 -5.61 -35.12 -13.80
N LEU A 15 -4.98 -35.28 -14.97
CA LEU A 15 -3.87 -34.43 -15.42
C LEU A 15 -4.26 -32.98 -15.61
N LEU A 16 -5.47 -32.70 -16.09
CA LEU A 16 -5.99 -31.35 -16.25
C LEU A 16 -6.24 -30.68 -14.91
N VAL A 17 -6.80 -31.41 -13.94
CA VAL A 17 -7.01 -30.93 -12.55
C VAL A 17 -5.68 -30.64 -11.85
N ILE A 18 -4.67 -31.52 -12.02
CA ILE A 18 -3.34 -31.31 -11.46
C ILE A 18 -2.66 -30.10 -12.13
N LEU A 19 -2.76 -29.91 -13.44
CA LEU A 19 -2.21 -28.74 -14.13
C LEU A 19 -2.84 -27.44 -13.67
N VAL A 20 -4.17 -27.42 -13.50
CA VAL A 20 -4.90 -26.26 -12.97
C VAL A 20 -4.47 -25.97 -11.53
N ALA A 21 -4.32 -26.98 -10.69
CA ALA A 21 -3.86 -26.84 -9.30
C ALA A 21 -2.40 -26.32 -9.24
N LEU A 22 -1.52 -26.79 -10.14
CA LEU A 22 -0.14 -26.33 -10.20
C LEU A 22 -0.04 -24.87 -10.70
N VAL A 23 -0.82 -24.49 -11.70
CA VAL A 23 -0.91 -23.08 -12.14
C VAL A 23 -1.38 -22.20 -10.99
N TRP A 24 -2.31 -22.66 -10.18
CA TRP A 24 -2.81 -21.95 -9.00
C TRP A 24 -1.77 -21.82 -7.88
N ALA A 25 -0.96 -22.86 -7.67
CA ALA A 25 0.09 -22.89 -6.64
C ALA A 25 1.30 -21.99 -6.97
N PHE A 26 1.60 -21.82 -8.26
CA PHE A 26 2.80 -21.09 -8.72
C PHE A 26 2.51 -19.70 -9.32
N ALA A 27 1.25 -19.33 -9.51
CA ALA A 27 0.85 -18.01 -10.00
C ALA A 27 -0.37 -17.48 -9.24
N PRO A 28 -0.25 -17.15 -7.94
CA PRO A 28 -1.38 -16.73 -7.10
C PRO A 28 -2.04 -15.40 -7.53
N GLY A 29 -1.49 -14.70 -8.53
CA GLY A 29 -2.06 -13.48 -9.09
C GLY A 29 -2.75 -13.65 -10.45
N VAL A 30 -2.72 -14.84 -11.04
CA VAL A 30 -3.40 -15.11 -12.33
C VAL A 30 -4.83 -15.55 -12.02
N GLY A 31 -5.68 -14.54 -11.80
CA GLY A 31 -7.06 -14.72 -11.38
C GLY A 31 -7.92 -15.52 -12.39
N TRP A 32 -9.07 -15.90 -11.94
CA TRP A 32 -10.15 -16.65 -12.62
C TRP A 32 -10.57 -16.09 -14.00
N ASP A 33 -10.08 -14.92 -14.39
CA ASP A 33 -10.38 -14.25 -15.66
C ASP A 33 -9.75 -14.91 -16.89
N LEU A 34 -8.64 -15.67 -16.72
CA LEU A 34 -7.98 -16.35 -17.85
C LEU A 34 -8.84 -17.45 -18.52
N LEU A 35 -9.86 -17.96 -17.83
CA LEU A 35 -10.75 -18.97 -18.35
C LEU A 35 -12.17 -18.45 -18.64
N GLY A 36 -12.45 -17.16 -18.45
CA GLY A 36 -13.77 -16.58 -18.61
C GLY A 36 -14.83 -17.22 -17.71
N LEU A 37 -14.41 -17.87 -16.62
CA LEU A 37 -15.30 -18.59 -15.70
C LEU A 37 -16.14 -17.64 -14.85
N ARG A 38 -15.65 -16.44 -14.59
CA ARG A 38 -16.36 -15.43 -13.80
C ARG A 38 -17.61 -14.93 -14.55
N SER A 39 -17.49 -14.71 -15.86
CA SER A 39 -18.62 -14.32 -16.72
C SER A 39 -19.63 -15.45 -16.95
N ARG A 40 -19.19 -16.72 -16.87
CA ARG A 40 -20.07 -17.88 -17.03
C ARG A 40 -20.84 -18.25 -15.75
N LEU A 41 -20.36 -17.85 -14.59
CA LEU A 41 -21.03 -18.09 -13.29
C LEU A 41 -22.03 -16.99 -12.91
N GLY A 42 -22.27 -16.01 -13.79
CA GLY A 42 -23.31 -15.00 -13.59
C GLY A 42 -23.00 -14.01 -12.46
N TRP A 43 -21.74 -13.93 -12.00
CA TRP A 43 -21.32 -12.84 -11.13
C TRP A 43 -21.00 -11.63 -12.00
N PRO A 44 -21.85 -10.61 -12.01
CA PRO A 44 -21.53 -9.41 -12.76
C PRO A 44 -20.23 -8.82 -12.18
N PRO A 45 -19.32 -8.32 -13.02
CA PRO A 45 -18.30 -7.42 -12.52
C PRO A 45 -19.02 -6.28 -11.80
N MET A 46 -18.62 -5.94 -10.57
CA MET A 46 -19.12 -4.71 -9.95
C MET A 46 -18.83 -3.58 -10.94
N ARG A 47 -19.87 -2.90 -11.41
CA ARG A 47 -19.68 -1.77 -12.33
C ARG A 47 -18.86 -0.72 -11.61
N SER A 48 -17.87 -0.17 -12.32
CA SER A 48 -17.14 1.00 -11.84
C SER A 48 -18.11 2.03 -11.24
N GLY A 49 -17.89 2.42 -9.99
CA GLY A 49 -18.77 3.35 -9.28
C GLY A 49 -19.90 2.73 -8.46
N GLU A 50 -20.23 1.45 -8.59
CA GLU A 50 -21.31 0.81 -7.81
C GLU A 50 -20.90 0.67 -6.32
N ALA A 51 -19.65 0.28 -6.06
CA ALA A 51 -19.09 0.24 -4.71
C ALA A 51 -19.04 1.65 -4.10
N LEU A 52 -18.60 2.64 -4.87
CA LEU A 52 -18.48 4.03 -4.42
C LEU A 52 -19.84 4.63 -4.03
N SER A 53 -20.92 4.33 -4.80
CA SER A 53 -22.28 4.84 -4.52
C SER A 53 -22.93 4.18 -3.29
N SER A 54 -22.51 2.95 -2.96
CA SER A 54 -23.05 2.17 -1.83
C SER A 54 -22.32 2.43 -0.50
N LEU A 55 -21.25 3.22 -0.50
CA LEU A 55 -20.49 3.52 0.72
C LEU A 55 -21.34 4.31 1.73
N PRO A 56 -21.21 4.01 3.03
CA PRO A 56 -21.83 4.79 4.09
C PRO A 56 -21.31 6.24 4.09
N ASP A 57 -22.04 7.13 4.76
CA ASP A 57 -21.63 8.53 4.88
C ASP A 57 -20.58 8.70 5.99
N THR A 58 -19.35 8.27 5.70
CA THR A 58 -18.18 8.45 6.53
C THR A 58 -17.24 9.48 5.91
N GLU A 59 -16.33 10.05 6.72
CA GLU A 59 -15.34 11.02 6.24
C GLU A 59 -14.51 10.44 5.08
N ALA A 60 -13.99 9.23 5.24
CA ALA A 60 -13.20 8.58 4.18
C ALA A 60 -14.00 8.35 2.89
N ALA A 61 -15.31 8.02 3.01
CA ALA A 61 -16.15 7.84 1.83
C ALA A 61 -16.46 9.17 1.12
N ARG A 62 -16.64 10.27 1.88
CA ARG A 62 -16.80 11.62 1.30
C ARG A 62 -15.53 12.04 0.56
N GLN A 63 -14.37 11.95 1.24
CA GLN A 63 -13.08 12.27 0.65
C GLN A 63 -12.80 11.44 -0.62
N LEU A 64 -13.07 10.12 -0.58
CA LEU A 64 -12.87 9.25 -1.76
C LEU A 64 -13.73 9.67 -2.95
N ARG A 65 -14.97 10.12 -2.72
CA ARG A 65 -15.85 10.62 -3.80
C ARG A 65 -15.35 11.92 -4.41
N GLU A 66 -14.62 12.74 -3.64
CA GLU A 66 -14.08 14.04 -4.08
C GLU A 66 -12.70 13.94 -4.74
N LEU A 67 -12.01 12.78 -4.60
CA LEU A 67 -10.73 12.58 -5.29
C LEU A 67 -10.90 12.63 -6.81
N ALA A 68 -10.05 13.41 -7.48
CA ALA A 68 -10.01 13.45 -8.93
C ALA A 68 -9.55 12.09 -9.50
N VAL A 69 -10.28 11.59 -10.48
CA VAL A 69 -9.88 10.36 -11.21
C VAL A 69 -9.12 10.77 -12.47
N ARG A 70 -7.82 10.47 -12.52
CA ARG A 70 -6.99 10.82 -13.67
C ARG A 70 -7.26 9.91 -14.86
N SER A 71 -7.27 10.50 -16.05
CA SER A 71 -7.39 9.79 -17.31
C SER A 71 -6.05 9.18 -17.77
N ALA A 72 -6.09 8.31 -18.77
CA ALA A 72 -4.88 7.78 -19.41
C ALA A 72 -4.05 8.88 -20.11
N ASP A 73 -4.72 9.89 -20.67
CA ASP A 73 -4.06 11.02 -21.32
C ASP A 73 -3.29 11.87 -20.31
N GLU A 74 -3.86 12.15 -19.15
CA GLU A 74 -3.18 12.84 -18.05
C GLU A 74 -1.99 12.04 -17.53
N ALA A 75 -2.09 10.71 -17.47
CA ALA A 75 -0.98 9.86 -17.09
C ALA A 75 0.17 9.88 -18.12
N SER A 76 -0.10 10.11 -19.39
CA SER A 76 0.89 10.09 -20.48
C SER A 76 1.85 11.29 -20.49
N VAL A 77 1.48 12.39 -19.83
CA VAL A 77 2.29 13.61 -19.76
C VAL A 77 3.14 13.72 -18.49
N VAL A 78 3.02 12.75 -17.58
CA VAL A 78 3.81 12.73 -16.34
C VAL A 78 5.28 12.47 -16.66
N PRO A 79 6.21 13.34 -16.21
CA PRO A 79 7.64 13.12 -16.44
C PRO A 79 8.15 11.94 -15.63
N ASP A 80 9.34 11.44 -15.98
CA ASP A 80 10.01 10.38 -15.24
C ASP A 80 10.14 10.76 -13.76
N TYR A 81 9.95 9.76 -12.91
CA TYR A 81 10.00 9.94 -11.47
C TYR A 81 11.42 10.29 -11.01
N ASP A 82 11.53 11.40 -10.30
CA ASP A 82 12.76 11.80 -9.62
C ASP A 82 12.56 11.88 -8.11
N ARG A 83 13.16 10.93 -7.38
CA ARG A 83 13.11 10.94 -5.92
C ARG A 83 13.80 12.16 -5.30
N GLN A 84 14.81 12.71 -5.94
CA GLN A 84 15.56 13.85 -5.41
C GLN A 84 14.71 15.13 -5.42
N ALA A 85 13.72 15.20 -6.29
CA ALA A 85 12.77 16.31 -6.34
C ALA A 85 11.95 16.47 -5.05
N PHE A 86 11.89 15.45 -4.17
CA PHE A 86 11.25 15.51 -2.86
C PHE A 86 12.14 16.07 -1.74
N GLY A 87 13.30 16.59 -2.08
CA GLY A 87 14.18 17.28 -1.16
C GLY A 87 14.95 16.36 -0.21
N GLN A 88 15.32 16.93 0.95
CA GLN A 88 16.10 16.22 1.94
C GLN A 88 15.29 15.07 2.57
N ARG A 89 15.89 13.88 2.53
CA ARG A 89 15.34 12.72 3.22
C ARG A 89 15.37 12.92 4.73
N TRP A 90 14.23 12.71 5.38
CA TRP A 90 14.06 12.85 6.83
C TRP A 90 14.43 14.25 7.36
N ALA A 91 14.00 15.30 6.63
CA ALA A 91 14.18 16.67 7.09
C ALA A 91 13.44 16.90 8.42
N ASP A 92 14.03 17.70 9.28
CA ASP A 92 13.36 18.24 10.48
C ASP A 92 12.40 19.35 10.02
N THR A 93 11.16 18.98 9.66
CA THR A 93 10.18 19.91 9.09
C THR A 93 9.35 20.63 10.15
N ASP A 94 9.25 20.09 11.35
CA ASP A 94 8.57 20.70 12.50
C ASP A 94 9.50 21.50 13.42
N HIS A 95 10.82 21.47 13.11
CA HIS A 95 11.88 22.18 13.83
C HIS A 95 11.99 21.80 15.31
N ASN A 96 11.67 20.54 15.66
CA ASN A 96 11.82 20.03 17.01
C ASN A 96 13.27 19.64 17.36
N GLY A 97 14.16 19.61 16.35
CA GLY A 97 15.59 19.26 16.46
C GLY A 97 15.87 17.78 16.23
N CYS A 98 14.85 16.98 15.91
CA CYS A 98 14.97 15.58 15.51
C CYS A 98 14.75 15.42 14.00
N ASP A 99 15.28 14.39 13.40
CA ASP A 99 14.90 14.05 12.02
C ASP A 99 13.56 13.29 11.99
N THR A 100 12.77 13.50 10.94
CA THR A 100 11.43 12.88 10.79
C THR A 100 11.44 11.37 10.97
N ARG A 101 12.51 10.64 10.56
CA ARG A 101 12.59 9.20 10.80
C ARG A 101 12.56 8.85 12.29
N ASN A 102 13.30 9.62 13.11
CA ASN A 102 13.32 9.40 14.54
C ASN A 102 12.00 9.78 15.20
N ASP A 103 11.32 10.81 14.72
CA ASP A 103 9.99 11.19 15.22
C ASP A 103 8.97 10.09 14.98
N ILE A 104 8.95 9.51 13.78
CA ILE A 104 8.06 8.38 13.46
C ILE A 104 8.42 7.14 14.29
N LEU A 105 9.71 6.83 14.46
CA LEU A 105 10.12 5.71 15.32
C LEU A 105 9.71 5.95 16.78
N ALA A 106 9.86 7.18 17.30
CA ALA A 106 9.44 7.53 18.65
C ALA A 106 7.94 7.44 18.85
N ARG A 107 7.14 7.80 17.80
CA ARG A 107 5.67 7.71 17.80
C ARG A 107 5.17 6.27 17.77
N ASP A 108 5.75 5.44 16.90
CA ASP A 108 5.19 4.13 16.53
C ASP A 108 5.72 2.97 17.39
N LEU A 109 6.89 3.16 18.03
CA LEU A 109 7.46 2.14 18.90
C LEU A 109 6.94 2.24 20.33
N ALA A 110 6.48 1.14 20.88
CA ALA A 110 6.23 1.06 22.31
C ALA A 110 7.55 1.03 23.10
N ARG A 111 7.62 1.80 24.19
CA ARG A 111 8.76 1.87 25.10
C ARG A 111 10.08 2.17 24.39
N PRO A 112 10.16 3.24 23.60
CA PRO A 112 11.38 3.59 22.92
C PRO A 112 12.48 3.95 23.94
N THR A 113 13.73 3.62 23.61
CA THR A 113 14.90 4.13 24.32
C THR A 113 15.70 5.04 23.39
N PHE A 114 16.38 6.02 23.97
CA PHE A 114 17.05 7.04 23.19
C PHE A 114 18.55 7.08 23.48
N LYS A 115 19.30 7.57 22.52
CA LYS A 115 20.76 7.77 22.70
C LYS A 115 21.01 8.91 23.68
N PRO A 116 21.82 8.69 24.72
CA PRO A 116 22.18 9.74 25.67
C PRO A 116 22.78 10.96 24.97
N GLY A 117 22.43 12.17 25.45
CA GLY A 117 22.95 13.43 24.92
C GLY A 117 22.34 13.90 23.60
N THR A 118 21.28 13.24 23.09
CA THR A 118 20.57 13.64 21.86
C THR A 118 19.24 14.32 22.13
N ARG A 119 18.94 14.72 23.35
CA ARG A 119 17.63 15.29 23.74
C ARG A 119 16.43 14.41 23.31
N ASP A 120 16.59 13.09 23.51
CA ASP A 120 15.62 12.06 23.15
C ASP A 120 15.22 12.04 21.65
N CYS A 121 16.09 12.56 20.77
CA CYS A 121 15.87 12.50 19.32
C CYS A 121 16.25 11.16 18.70
N VAL A 122 17.38 10.56 19.08
CA VAL A 122 17.86 9.35 18.41
C VAL A 122 17.33 8.09 19.09
N VAL A 123 16.32 7.47 18.51
CA VAL A 123 15.74 6.21 18.98
C VAL A 123 16.74 5.05 18.83
N LEU A 124 17.02 4.32 19.91
CA LEU A 124 17.92 3.16 19.92
C LEU A 124 17.17 1.83 19.86
N THR A 125 16.14 1.66 20.68
CA THR A 125 15.37 0.42 20.77
C THR A 125 13.89 0.72 20.95
N GLY A 126 13.05 -0.28 20.76
CA GLY A 126 11.62 -0.24 21.04
C GLY A 126 10.91 -1.46 20.46
N THR A 127 9.63 -1.59 20.74
CA THR A 127 8.81 -2.70 20.22
C THR A 127 7.78 -2.15 19.25
N LEU A 128 7.79 -2.61 18.00
CA LEU A 128 6.81 -2.27 16.98
C LEU A 128 5.69 -3.32 16.97
N ALA A 129 4.45 -2.91 17.21
CA ALA A 129 3.27 -3.67 16.79
C ALA A 129 3.10 -3.40 15.30
N GLU A 130 3.71 -4.24 14.47
CA GLU A 130 3.88 -3.98 13.05
C GLU A 130 2.53 -4.08 12.32
N PRO A 131 2.08 -3.03 11.63
CA PRO A 131 0.72 -2.99 11.11
C PRO A 131 0.52 -3.80 9.83
N TYR A 132 1.51 -3.90 8.95
CA TYR A 132 1.33 -4.52 7.62
C TYR A 132 1.22 -6.03 7.66
N THR A 133 1.97 -6.70 8.53
CA THR A 133 1.96 -8.16 8.68
C THR A 133 1.22 -8.61 9.94
N GLY A 134 0.96 -7.71 10.88
CA GLY A 134 0.36 -8.01 12.18
C GLY A 134 1.33 -8.67 13.18
N THR A 135 2.63 -8.64 12.90
CA THR A 135 3.66 -9.22 13.75
C THR A 135 4.20 -8.22 14.78
N THR A 136 5.01 -8.69 15.72
CA THR A 136 5.73 -7.83 16.66
C THR A 136 7.20 -7.85 16.35
N ILE A 137 7.81 -6.68 16.12
CA ILE A 137 9.23 -6.54 15.82
C ILE A 137 9.93 -5.83 16.98
N GLN A 138 11.01 -6.44 17.48
CA GLN A 138 11.92 -5.78 18.41
C GLN A 138 12.90 -4.93 17.60
N PHE A 139 12.71 -3.61 17.65
CA PHE A 139 13.60 -2.69 16.99
C PHE A 139 14.86 -2.48 17.81
N GLN A 140 16.00 -2.57 17.16
CA GLN A 140 17.30 -2.16 17.69
C GLN A 140 18.05 -1.42 16.58
N ARG A 141 18.51 -0.20 16.87
CA ARG A 141 19.30 0.57 15.91
C ARG A 141 20.65 -0.10 15.66
N GLY A 142 21.01 -0.29 14.42
CA GLY A 142 22.27 -0.89 13.99
C GLY A 142 22.29 -1.20 12.51
N ASP A 143 23.46 -1.46 11.94
CA ASP A 143 23.66 -1.62 10.50
C ASP A 143 22.83 -2.75 9.86
N LYS A 144 22.55 -3.81 10.64
CA LYS A 144 21.79 -4.99 10.14
C LYS A 144 20.34 -5.00 10.60
N SER A 145 20.04 -4.39 11.74
CA SER A 145 18.72 -4.46 12.39
C SER A 145 17.81 -3.28 12.03
N SER A 146 18.38 -2.13 11.68
CA SER A 146 17.60 -0.95 11.26
C SER A 146 16.82 -1.19 9.96
N ALA A 147 17.22 -2.15 9.13
CA ALA A 147 16.52 -2.53 7.91
C ALA A 147 15.24 -3.32 8.18
N LEU A 148 15.12 -3.97 9.35
CA LEU A 148 13.91 -4.72 9.74
C LEU A 148 12.71 -3.82 9.96
N VAL A 149 12.94 -2.55 10.39
CA VAL A 149 11.91 -1.54 10.53
C VAL A 149 12.25 -0.36 9.62
N GLN A 150 11.44 -0.18 8.61
CA GLN A 150 11.53 0.94 7.68
C GLN A 150 10.44 1.96 7.99
N ILE A 151 10.62 3.21 7.57
CA ILE A 151 9.54 4.19 7.53
C ILE A 151 9.02 4.23 6.10
N ASP A 152 7.79 3.79 5.95
CA ASP A 152 7.07 3.81 4.67
C ASP A 152 6.33 5.13 4.48
N HIS A 153 6.21 5.55 3.22
CA HIS A 153 5.22 6.52 2.78
C HIS A 153 3.96 5.75 2.38
N VAL A 154 2.89 5.86 3.18
CA VAL A 154 1.61 5.15 2.95
C VAL A 154 1.09 5.42 1.53
N VAL A 155 1.16 6.66 1.08
CA VAL A 155 1.12 7.04 -0.35
C VAL A 155 2.56 7.20 -0.82
N ALA A 156 3.09 6.21 -1.54
CA ALA A 156 4.47 6.19 -1.98
C ALA A 156 4.84 7.43 -2.80
N LEU A 157 6.08 7.94 -2.66
CA LEU A 157 6.52 9.16 -3.37
C LEU A 157 6.37 9.04 -4.89
N ALA A 158 6.65 7.87 -5.46
CA ALA A 158 6.49 7.65 -6.89
C ALA A 158 5.00 7.53 -7.30
N ASP A 159 4.12 7.04 -6.42
CA ASP A 159 2.68 7.10 -6.65
C ASP A 159 2.16 8.53 -6.57
N ALA A 160 2.56 9.29 -5.54
CA ALA A 160 2.24 10.71 -5.44
C ALA A 160 2.71 11.51 -6.67
N TRP A 161 3.92 11.21 -7.17
CA TRP A 161 4.44 11.80 -8.40
C TRP A 161 3.47 11.58 -9.57
N ARG A 162 3.09 10.34 -9.84
CA ARG A 162 2.12 10.00 -10.90
C ARG A 162 0.73 10.58 -10.66
N SER A 163 0.41 10.89 -9.41
CA SER A 163 -0.89 11.41 -8.97
C SER A 163 -0.98 12.94 -8.95
N GLY A 164 0.08 13.66 -9.37
CA GLY A 164 0.09 15.13 -9.48
C GLY A 164 1.22 15.84 -8.75
N ALA A 165 1.98 15.18 -7.87
CA ALA A 165 3.06 15.82 -7.11
C ALA A 165 4.22 16.34 -7.99
N TRP A 166 4.36 15.86 -9.21
CA TRP A 166 5.32 16.37 -10.18
C TRP A 166 5.11 17.85 -10.51
N GLN A 167 3.87 18.35 -10.37
CA GLN A 167 3.51 19.74 -10.63
C GLN A 167 3.76 20.66 -9.42
N TRP A 168 4.01 20.13 -8.24
CA TRP A 168 4.22 20.93 -7.03
C TRP A 168 5.58 21.63 -7.06
N ASP A 169 5.72 22.68 -6.26
CA ASP A 169 7.02 23.25 -5.95
C ASP A 169 7.85 22.31 -5.04
N ALA A 170 9.12 22.64 -4.88
CA ALA A 170 10.04 21.80 -4.12
C ALA A 170 9.70 21.76 -2.61
N GLN A 171 9.17 22.86 -2.07
CA GLN A 171 8.79 22.95 -0.66
C GLN A 171 7.64 21.99 -0.36
N ARG A 172 6.56 22.02 -1.15
CA ARG A 172 5.40 21.15 -0.98
C ARG A 172 5.76 19.67 -1.14
N ARG A 173 6.66 19.33 -2.06
CA ARG A 173 7.16 17.95 -2.17
C ARG A 173 7.94 17.51 -0.94
N GLN A 174 8.77 18.38 -0.38
CA GLN A 174 9.52 18.08 0.86
C GLN A 174 8.59 17.94 2.07
N GLU A 175 7.59 18.79 2.19
CA GLU A 175 6.54 18.69 3.23
C GLU A 175 5.83 17.34 3.13
N PHE A 176 5.34 16.95 1.96
CA PHE A 176 4.70 15.66 1.73
C PHE A 176 5.60 14.47 2.08
N ALA A 177 6.88 14.53 1.71
CA ALA A 177 7.84 13.44 1.96
C ALA A 177 8.19 13.27 3.45
N ASN A 178 7.91 14.28 4.28
CA ASN A 178 8.19 14.29 5.71
C ASN A 178 6.91 14.46 6.56
N ASP A 179 5.73 14.37 5.94
CA ASP A 179 4.45 14.48 6.65
C ASP A 179 4.22 13.24 7.53
N PRO A 180 4.10 13.39 8.85
CA PRO A 180 3.81 12.29 9.77
C PRO A 180 2.53 11.52 9.42
N GLU A 181 1.52 12.18 8.81
CA GLU A 181 0.29 11.51 8.38
C GLU A 181 0.52 10.56 7.20
N ASN A 182 1.54 10.80 6.39
CA ASN A 182 1.93 9.90 5.30
C ASN A 182 2.99 8.87 5.70
N LEU A 183 3.53 8.93 6.92
CA LEU A 183 4.66 8.12 7.36
C LEU A 183 4.26 7.09 8.41
N LEU A 184 4.78 5.86 8.29
CA LEU A 184 4.49 4.75 9.19
C LEU A 184 5.71 3.84 9.36
N ALA A 185 6.02 3.46 10.61
CA ALA A 185 7.02 2.44 10.88
C ALA A 185 6.44 1.05 10.57
N VAL A 186 7.12 0.29 9.70
CA VAL A 186 6.60 -0.98 9.18
C VAL A 186 7.71 -2.02 9.02
N ASP A 187 7.32 -3.28 8.79
CA ASP A 187 8.25 -4.35 8.38
C ASP A 187 8.95 -4.00 7.07
N GLY A 188 10.28 -4.15 7.04
CA GLY A 188 11.08 -3.79 5.88
C GLY A 188 10.77 -4.60 4.65
N ALA A 189 10.51 -5.91 4.80
CA ALA A 189 10.19 -6.80 3.69
C ALA A 189 8.79 -6.49 3.12
N ALA A 190 7.81 -6.22 3.97
CA ALA A 190 6.48 -5.82 3.53
C ALA A 190 6.50 -4.44 2.81
N ASN A 191 7.36 -3.52 3.27
CA ASN A 191 7.55 -2.24 2.59
C ASN A 191 8.21 -2.39 1.21
N GLU A 192 9.19 -3.27 1.08
CA GLU A 192 9.83 -3.59 -0.20
C GLU A 192 8.83 -4.23 -1.17
N ASP A 193 7.97 -5.15 -0.69
CA ASP A 193 6.90 -5.78 -1.47
C ASP A 193 5.87 -4.73 -1.94
N LYS A 194 5.45 -3.83 -1.06
CA LYS A 194 4.56 -2.72 -1.41
C LYS A 194 5.15 -1.81 -2.47
N SER A 195 6.44 -1.46 -2.34
CA SER A 195 7.13 -0.59 -3.30
C SER A 195 6.36 0.72 -3.60
N ALA A 196 6.10 1.02 -4.87
CA ALA A 196 5.35 2.19 -5.33
C ALA A 196 3.90 1.87 -5.72
N SER A 197 3.34 0.79 -5.16
CA SER A 197 2.00 0.30 -5.46
C SER A 197 0.91 1.19 -4.87
N SER A 198 -0.18 1.36 -5.62
CA SER A 198 -1.45 1.92 -5.16
C SER A 198 -2.37 0.82 -4.59
N ALA A 199 -3.52 1.19 -4.04
CA ALA A 199 -4.43 0.27 -3.34
C ALA A 199 -5.00 -0.86 -4.21
N ASP A 200 -5.05 -0.69 -5.52
CA ASP A 200 -5.45 -1.72 -6.48
C ASP A 200 -4.36 -2.76 -6.76
N GLN A 201 -3.11 -2.44 -6.44
CA GLN A 201 -1.94 -3.28 -6.69
C GLN A 201 -1.44 -3.97 -5.44
N TRP A 202 -1.58 -3.34 -4.28
CA TRP A 202 -1.12 -3.88 -3.01
C TRP A 202 -1.99 -3.41 -1.85
N LEU A 203 -2.30 -4.33 -0.95
CA LEU A 203 -2.88 -4.07 0.37
C LEU A 203 -2.10 -4.84 1.43
N PRO A 204 -2.03 -4.35 2.67
CA PRO A 204 -1.37 -5.07 3.76
C PRO A 204 -1.86 -6.52 3.86
N PRO A 205 -0.95 -7.52 3.99
CA PRO A 205 -1.34 -8.89 4.26
C PRO A 205 -2.17 -9.02 5.55
N ASN A 206 -1.92 -8.18 6.56
CA ASN A 206 -2.76 -8.07 7.75
C ASN A 206 -4.13 -7.47 7.41
N ALA A 207 -5.13 -8.32 7.26
CA ALA A 207 -6.48 -7.91 6.92
C ALA A 207 -7.10 -6.93 7.94
N ALA A 208 -6.73 -7.03 9.22
CA ALA A 208 -7.24 -6.15 10.27
C ALA A 208 -6.79 -4.69 10.09
N PHE A 209 -5.67 -4.45 9.44
CA PHE A 209 -5.14 -3.09 9.20
C PHE A 209 -5.58 -2.48 7.87
N ARG A 210 -6.18 -3.24 6.95
CA ARG A 210 -6.52 -2.75 5.61
C ARG A 210 -7.46 -1.55 5.62
N CYS A 211 -8.39 -1.50 6.55
CA CYS A 211 -9.32 -0.38 6.69
C CYS A 211 -8.58 0.90 7.05
N ASP A 212 -7.73 0.86 8.06
CA ASP A 212 -6.93 2.03 8.50
C ASP A 212 -5.96 2.46 7.41
N TYR A 213 -5.33 1.49 6.74
CA TYR A 213 -4.43 1.75 5.61
C TYR A 213 -5.13 2.51 4.48
N VAL A 214 -6.30 2.04 4.03
CA VAL A 214 -7.05 2.68 2.94
C VAL A 214 -7.62 4.03 3.36
N LYS A 215 -8.18 4.14 4.57
CA LYS A 215 -8.63 5.43 5.12
C LYS A 215 -7.49 6.45 5.13
N ARG A 216 -6.28 6.03 5.55
CA ARG A 216 -5.10 6.90 5.59
C ARG A 216 -4.64 7.31 4.20
N GLN A 217 -4.59 6.39 3.22
CA GLN A 217 -4.27 6.74 1.83
C GLN A 217 -5.24 7.76 1.26
N ILE A 218 -6.54 7.58 1.49
CA ILE A 218 -7.58 8.51 1.05
C ILE A 218 -7.37 9.89 1.68
N ALA A 219 -7.19 9.95 3.00
CA ALA A 219 -6.99 11.21 3.72
C ALA A 219 -5.75 11.97 3.22
N VAL A 220 -4.63 11.27 3.04
CA VAL A 220 -3.39 11.87 2.51
C VAL A 220 -3.59 12.37 1.08
N LYS A 221 -4.17 11.55 0.19
CA LYS A 221 -4.44 11.98 -1.19
C LYS A 221 -5.38 13.17 -1.24
N TYR A 222 -6.42 13.18 -0.41
CA TYR A 222 -7.36 14.28 -0.32
C TYR A 222 -6.70 15.58 0.17
N ALA A 223 -5.95 15.52 1.27
CA ALA A 223 -5.28 16.69 1.86
C ALA A 223 -4.28 17.36 0.88
N TYR A 224 -3.64 16.54 0.07
CA TYR A 224 -2.64 17.03 -0.91
C TYR A 224 -3.20 17.27 -2.31
N GLY A 225 -4.49 17.00 -2.55
CA GLY A 225 -5.11 17.17 -3.87
C GLY A 225 -4.53 16.23 -4.94
N LEU A 226 -4.13 15.03 -4.52
CA LEU A 226 -3.63 14.00 -5.42
C LEU A 226 -4.79 13.27 -6.11
N SER A 227 -4.56 12.85 -7.35
CA SER A 227 -5.53 12.05 -8.11
C SER A 227 -5.37 10.55 -7.84
N VAL A 228 -6.41 9.80 -8.20
CA VAL A 228 -6.40 8.32 -8.23
C VAL A 228 -6.65 7.83 -9.65
N THR A 229 -6.34 6.56 -9.93
CA THR A 229 -6.90 5.88 -11.10
C THR A 229 -8.30 5.35 -10.80
N GLN A 230 -9.09 5.01 -11.82
CA GLN A 230 -10.39 4.36 -11.60
C GLN A 230 -10.23 3.02 -10.86
N ALA A 231 -9.21 2.23 -11.22
CA ALA A 231 -8.93 0.95 -10.54
C ALA A 231 -8.59 1.15 -9.06
N GLU A 232 -7.79 2.17 -8.75
CA GLU A 232 -7.43 2.53 -7.37
C GLU A 232 -8.67 2.98 -6.58
N GLN A 233 -9.52 3.86 -7.15
CA GLN A 233 -10.76 4.30 -6.51
C GLN A 233 -11.71 3.13 -6.24
N ASP A 234 -11.88 2.23 -7.20
CA ASP A 234 -12.73 1.04 -7.07
C ASP A 234 -12.20 0.08 -5.99
N ALA A 235 -10.88 -0.10 -5.91
CA ALA A 235 -10.24 -0.92 -4.88
C ALA A 235 -10.41 -0.32 -3.47
N MET A 236 -10.18 0.98 -3.32
CA MET A 236 -10.41 1.69 -2.07
C MET A 236 -11.89 1.62 -1.64
N ALA A 237 -12.83 1.85 -2.56
CA ALA A 237 -14.25 1.74 -2.29
C ALA A 237 -14.63 0.32 -1.85
N THR A 238 -14.14 -0.70 -2.55
CA THR A 238 -14.36 -2.11 -2.20
C THR A 238 -13.85 -2.41 -0.79
N GLN A 239 -12.64 -1.96 -0.46
CA GLN A 239 -12.09 -2.16 0.88
C GLN A 239 -12.93 -1.45 1.95
N LEU A 240 -13.37 -0.22 1.71
CA LEU A 240 -14.21 0.53 2.65
C LEU A 240 -15.54 -0.15 2.94
N THR A 241 -16.13 -0.92 2.00
CA THR A 241 -17.37 -1.69 2.27
C THR A 241 -17.17 -2.79 3.31
N THR A 242 -15.94 -3.23 3.53
CA THR A 242 -15.60 -4.27 4.51
C THR A 242 -15.24 -3.70 5.87
N CYS A 243 -15.11 -2.38 5.98
CA CYS A 243 -14.77 -1.71 7.23
C CYS A 243 -15.98 -1.66 8.15
N SER A 244 -15.79 -1.93 9.44
CA SER A 244 -16.82 -1.63 10.43
C SER A 244 -17.07 -0.10 10.44
N ASN A 245 -18.33 0.27 10.60
CA ASN A 245 -18.76 1.69 10.68
C ASN A 245 -18.35 2.31 12.04
N ASP A 246 -17.12 2.09 12.49
CA ASP A 246 -16.60 2.86 13.60
C ASP A 246 -16.33 4.30 13.14
N PRO A 247 -16.86 5.29 13.89
CA PRO A 247 -16.79 6.70 13.55
C PRO A 247 -15.37 7.24 13.51
#